data_3b000d3d35550ab02d30f7bd36d9fbb1
#
_entry.id   3b000d3d35550ab02d30f7bd36d9fbb1
#
_cell.length_a   1.000
_cell.length_b   1.000
_cell.length_c   1.000
_cell.angle_alpha   90.00
_cell.angle_beta   90.00
_cell.angle_gamma   90.00
#
_symmetry.space_group_name_H-M   'P 1'
#
loop_
_entity.id
_entity.type
_entity.pdbx_description
1 polymer ?
#
loop_
_entity_poly.entity_id
_entity_poly.type
_entity_poly.pdbx_seq_one_letter_code
_entity_poly.pdbx_strand_id
1 'polypeptide(L)'
;MDRIISVTGEGSASAAPDAIMVTGEFSEVFQTYEEAVNASADALSSLRKAIGNAGFDMNDLRTASLSVDPEYRSDPKGNIAFSGYRFSHRLSIVEDSDPETVGKILSALIDCEGSPQFRVEYIMRDDSAVRSEARKDAVRDAKHKARELADAVGMKLGGIVSVSYGPDGSFGGPSMRMMTCMNVDAVPKDLEFTDTVTIQWTLV
;
A
#
# COMPACT_ATOMS: atom_id res chain seq x y z
N MET A 1 31.18 -34.20 -2.56
CA MET A 1 30.17 -33.22 -2.11
C MET A 1 30.62 -31.87 -2.61
N ASP A 2 29.83 -31.22 -3.43
CA ASP A 2 30.14 -29.89 -3.88
C ASP A 2 29.99 -28.93 -2.68
N ARG A 3 31.00 -28.08 -2.50
CA ARG A 3 30.97 -27.05 -1.46
C ARG A 3 30.10 -25.92 -2.00
N ILE A 4 29.04 -25.56 -1.28
CA ILE A 4 28.06 -24.57 -1.69
C ILE A 4 28.00 -23.46 -0.65
N ILE A 5 27.93 -22.22 -1.10
CA ILE A 5 27.59 -21.06 -0.28
C ILE A 5 26.22 -20.52 -0.71
N SER A 6 25.37 -20.21 0.25
CA SER A 6 24.07 -19.58 0.04
C SER A 6 24.07 -18.21 0.70
N VAL A 7 23.77 -17.16 -0.05
CA VAL A 7 23.79 -15.78 0.44
C VAL A 7 22.53 -15.06 0.00
N THR A 8 21.94 -14.32 0.93
CA THR A 8 20.84 -13.41 0.67
C THR A 8 21.39 -11.99 0.54
N GLY A 9 21.11 -11.37 -0.58
CA GLY A 9 21.37 -9.97 -0.82
C GLY A 9 20.12 -9.15 -0.65
N GLU A 10 20.30 -7.93 -0.18
CA GLU A 10 19.28 -6.90 -0.03
C GLU A 10 19.62 -5.72 -0.92
N GLY A 11 18.61 -5.14 -1.55
CA GLY A 11 18.79 -3.97 -2.39
C GLY A 11 17.68 -2.98 -2.18
N SER A 12 17.98 -1.72 -2.42
CA SER A 12 17.03 -0.63 -2.29
C SER A 12 17.13 0.33 -3.48
N ALA A 13 16.01 0.98 -3.78
CA ALA A 13 15.95 2.09 -4.70
C ALA A 13 14.87 3.07 -4.26
N SER A 14 15.06 4.36 -4.54
CA SER A 14 14.13 5.40 -4.17
C SER A 14 13.69 6.19 -5.40
N ALA A 15 12.45 6.68 -5.39
CA ALA A 15 11.95 7.61 -6.38
C ALA A 15 10.91 8.55 -5.78
N ALA A 16 10.82 9.76 -6.34
CA ALA A 16 9.77 10.69 -5.95
C ALA A 16 8.40 10.13 -6.36
N PRO A 17 7.36 10.29 -5.51
CA PRO A 17 6.01 9.91 -5.88
C PRO A 17 5.50 10.77 -7.05
N ASP A 18 4.74 10.17 -7.95
CA ASP A 18 4.12 10.83 -9.11
C ASP A 18 2.59 10.96 -8.97
N ALA A 19 2.02 10.31 -7.96
CA ALA A 19 0.58 10.32 -7.72
C ALA A 19 0.26 10.31 -6.22
N ILE A 20 -1.00 10.65 -5.93
CA ILE A 20 -1.63 10.42 -4.63
C ILE A 20 -2.76 9.41 -4.77
N MET A 21 -2.94 8.60 -3.75
CA MET A 21 -4.15 7.81 -3.55
C MET A 21 -4.90 8.39 -2.36
N VAL A 22 -6.11 8.85 -2.62
CA VAL A 22 -7.01 9.32 -1.56
C VAL A 22 -8.04 8.24 -1.31
N THR A 23 -8.09 7.76 -0.07
CA THR A 23 -9.08 6.76 0.38
C THR A 23 -10.05 7.45 1.32
N GLY A 24 -11.35 7.34 1.01
CA GLY A 24 -12.43 7.78 1.87
C GLY A 24 -13.20 6.59 2.41
N GLU A 25 -13.57 6.61 3.68
CA GLU A 25 -14.39 5.58 4.32
C GLU A 25 -15.62 6.20 4.98
N PHE A 26 -16.79 5.75 4.55
CA PHE A 26 -18.06 6.00 5.20
C PHE A 26 -18.43 4.81 6.06
N SER A 27 -18.87 5.05 7.30
CA SER A 27 -19.31 3.97 8.18
C SER A 27 -20.32 4.51 9.19
N GLU A 28 -21.52 3.96 9.16
CA GLU A 28 -22.62 4.34 10.05
C GLU A 28 -23.50 3.14 10.37
N VAL A 29 -24.26 3.23 11.48
CA VAL A 29 -25.14 2.15 11.97
C VAL A 29 -26.59 2.59 11.84
N PHE A 30 -27.41 1.76 11.19
CA PHE A 30 -28.83 1.94 10.97
C PHE A 30 -29.64 0.84 11.63
N GLN A 31 -30.93 1.07 11.89
CA GLN A 31 -31.76 0.07 12.58
C GLN A 31 -32.13 -1.10 11.67
N THR A 32 -32.27 -0.85 10.38
CA THR A 32 -32.63 -1.87 9.39
C THR A 32 -31.53 -2.06 8.33
N TYR A 33 -31.48 -3.24 7.74
CA TYR A 33 -30.57 -3.56 6.64
C TYR A 33 -30.82 -2.66 5.42
N GLU A 34 -32.11 -2.38 5.11
CA GLU A 34 -32.51 -1.56 3.97
C GLU A 34 -32.03 -0.10 4.12
N GLU A 35 -32.16 0.47 5.31
CA GLU A 35 -31.64 1.83 5.61
C GLU A 35 -30.12 1.89 5.43
N ALA A 36 -29.38 0.88 5.92
CA ALA A 36 -27.93 0.82 5.78
C ALA A 36 -27.48 0.74 4.31
N VAL A 37 -28.17 -0.06 3.49
CA VAL A 37 -27.89 -0.18 2.04
C VAL A 37 -28.18 1.13 1.32
N ASN A 38 -29.32 1.78 1.59
CA ASN A 38 -29.68 3.04 0.97
C ASN A 38 -28.71 4.14 1.35
N ALA A 39 -28.35 4.26 2.63
CA ALA A 39 -27.36 5.23 3.10
C ALA A 39 -25.98 5.05 2.44
N SER A 40 -25.57 3.81 2.20
CA SER A 40 -24.33 3.53 1.44
C SER A 40 -24.40 4.03 0.00
N ALA A 41 -25.53 3.88 -0.67
CA ALA A 41 -25.74 4.38 -2.03
C ALA A 41 -25.76 5.92 -2.08
N ASP A 42 -26.39 6.55 -1.09
CA ASP A 42 -26.45 8.01 -0.95
C ASP A 42 -25.06 8.59 -0.68
N ALA A 43 -24.27 7.97 0.19
CA ALA A 43 -22.88 8.35 0.47
C ALA A 43 -22.00 8.30 -0.80
N LEU A 44 -22.12 7.24 -1.61
CA LEU A 44 -21.42 7.13 -2.89
C LEU A 44 -21.86 8.24 -3.87
N SER A 45 -23.15 8.51 -3.96
CA SER A 45 -23.71 9.55 -4.83
C SER A 45 -23.23 10.94 -4.43
N SER A 46 -23.23 11.24 -3.12
CA SER A 46 -22.72 12.49 -2.57
C SER A 46 -21.25 12.70 -2.89
N LEU A 47 -20.40 11.67 -2.66
CA LEU A 47 -18.98 11.76 -2.95
C LEU A 47 -18.71 11.93 -4.45
N ARG A 48 -19.39 11.18 -5.32
CA ARG A 48 -19.27 11.34 -6.77
C ARG A 48 -19.59 12.76 -7.22
N LYS A 49 -20.66 13.34 -6.68
CA LYS A 49 -21.04 14.72 -6.97
C LYS A 49 -19.98 15.72 -6.48
N ALA A 50 -19.45 15.53 -5.27
CA ALA A 50 -18.40 16.41 -4.72
C ALA A 50 -17.12 16.36 -5.54
N ILE A 51 -16.64 15.16 -5.92
CA ILE A 51 -15.47 14.94 -6.78
C ILE A 51 -15.69 15.53 -8.17
N GLY A 52 -16.87 15.33 -8.79
CA GLY A 52 -17.21 15.92 -10.08
C GLY A 52 -17.26 17.45 -10.05
N ASN A 53 -17.80 18.05 -8.99
CA ASN A 53 -17.82 19.50 -8.80
C ASN A 53 -16.39 20.08 -8.64
N ALA A 54 -15.47 19.33 -8.06
CA ALA A 54 -14.06 19.70 -7.95
C ALA A 54 -13.29 19.59 -9.28
N GLY A 55 -13.92 19.06 -10.33
CA GLY A 55 -13.36 18.95 -11.67
C GLY A 55 -12.69 17.63 -12.01
N PHE A 56 -12.84 16.61 -11.16
CA PHE A 56 -12.28 15.27 -11.41
C PHE A 56 -13.28 14.34 -12.12
N ASP A 57 -12.77 13.32 -12.80
CA ASP A 57 -13.64 12.31 -13.41
C ASP A 57 -14.22 11.38 -12.33
N MET A 58 -15.55 11.40 -12.24
CA MET A 58 -16.30 10.52 -11.31
C MET A 58 -16.06 9.01 -11.58
N ASN A 59 -15.57 8.65 -12.79
CA ASN A 59 -15.24 7.28 -13.15
C ASN A 59 -13.90 6.82 -12.56
N ASP A 60 -13.03 7.73 -12.10
CA ASP A 60 -11.78 7.38 -11.42
C ASP A 60 -12.00 7.03 -9.95
N LEU A 61 -13.18 7.36 -9.42
CA LEU A 61 -13.58 6.92 -8.09
C LEU A 61 -13.92 5.42 -8.10
N ARG A 62 -13.13 4.64 -7.38
CA ARG A 62 -13.24 3.18 -7.29
C ARG A 62 -13.75 2.76 -5.92
N THR A 63 -14.64 1.75 -5.90
CA THR A 63 -15.00 1.06 -4.66
C THR A 63 -13.92 0.06 -4.31
N ALA A 64 -13.25 0.27 -3.16
CA ALA A 64 -12.25 -0.65 -2.63
C ALA A 64 -12.91 -1.79 -1.84
N SER A 65 -13.95 -1.46 -1.05
CA SER A 65 -14.75 -2.44 -0.33
C SER A 65 -16.12 -1.85 0.03
N LEU A 66 -17.12 -2.73 0.15
CA LEU A 66 -18.46 -2.41 0.66
C LEU A 66 -18.94 -3.61 1.48
N SER A 67 -19.36 -3.36 2.71
CA SER A 67 -20.04 -4.35 3.55
C SER A 67 -21.21 -3.74 4.29
N VAL A 68 -22.18 -4.57 4.64
CA VAL A 68 -23.27 -4.27 5.57
C VAL A 68 -23.40 -5.44 6.54
N ASP A 69 -23.00 -5.21 7.77
CA ASP A 69 -22.86 -6.25 8.78
C ASP A 69 -23.75 -5.95 10.01
N PRO A 70 -24.33 -6.97 10.67
CA PRO A 70 -25.02 -6.77 11.92
C PRO A 70 -24.05 -6.33 13.01
N GLU A 71 -24.40 -5.25 13.72
CA GLU A 71 -23.64 -4.74 14.85
C GLU A 71 -24.29 -5.10 16.18
N TYR A 72 -23.43 -5.50 17.12
CA TYR A 72 -23.83 -5.82 18.49
C TYR A 72 -23.06 -4.94 19.46
N ARG A 73 -23.75 -4.43 20.49
CA ARG A 73 -23.11 -3.66 21.56
C ARG A 73 -23.25 -4.36 22.89
N SER A 74 -22.21 -4.26 23.70
CA SER A 74 -22.25 -4.72 25.10
C SER A 74 -22.80 -3.61 26.01
N ASP A 75 -23.76 -3.94 26.87
CA ASP A 75 -24.22 -3.07 27.92
C ASP A 75 -23.20 -3.01 29.09
N PRO A 76 -23.32 -2.07 30.05
CA PRO A 76 -22.44 -1.99 31.21
C PRO A 76 -22.44 -3.24 32.11
N LYS A 77 -23.40 -4.16 31.92
CA LYS A 77 -23.52 -5.42 32.67
C LYS A 77 -22.90 -6.59 31.89
N GLY A 78 -22.35 -6.35 30.68
CA GLY A 78 -21.73 -7.37 29.84
C GLY A 78 -22.69 -8.16 28.95
N ASN A 79 -23.97 -7.80 28.87
CA ASN A 79 -24.90 -8.44 27.94
C ASN A 79 -24.70 -7.88 26.53
N ILE A 80 -24.71 -8.77 25.54
CA ILE A 80 -24.58 -8.39 24.13
C ILE A 80 -25.99 -8.27 23.54
N ALA A 81 -26.29 -7.11 22.97
CA ALA A 81 -27.57 -6.83 22.29
C ALA A 81 -27.33 -6.35 20.87
N PHE A 82 -28.23 -6.74 19.97
CA PHE A 82 -28.24 -6.23 18.61
C PHE A 82 -28.44 -4.71 18.60
N SER A 83 -27.57 -4.00 17.87
CA SER A 83 -27.53 -2.53 17.82
C SER A 83 -28.01 -1.96 16.49
N GLY A 84 -28.02 -2.77 15.45
CA GLY A 84 -28.38 -2.36 14.09
C GLY A 84 -27.48 -3.01 13.04
N TYR A 85 -27.50 -2.42 11.86
CA TYR A 85 -26.64 -2.82 10.74
C TYR A 85 -25.65 -1.70 10.45
N ARG A 86 -24.36 -2.03 10.46
CA ARG A 86 -23.29 -1.11 10.06
C ARG A 86 -23.02 -1.27 8.59
N PHE A 87 -23.11 -0.20 7.80
CA PHE A 87 -22.42 -0.20 6.52
C PHE A 87 -21.00 0.33 6.67
N SER A 88 -20.09 -0.20 5.88
CA SER A 88 -18.74 0.33 5.68
C SER A 88 -18.46 0.36 4.19
N HIS A 89 -18.26 1.55 3.64
CA HIS A 89 -18.02 1.75 2.22
C HIS A 89 -16.72 2.50 2.05
N ARG A 90 -15.69 1.81 1.53
CA ARG A 90 -14.37 2.38 1.26
C ARG A 90 -14.23 2.65 -0.22
N LEU A 91 -13.88 3.87 -0.53
CA LEU A 91 -13.71 4.38 -1.88
C LEU A 91 -12.30 4.94 -2.02
N SER A 92 -11.74 4.89 -3.22
CA SER A 92 -10.43 5.47 -3.51
C SER A 92 -10.42 6.15 -4.87
N ILE A 93 -9.60 7.20 -4.97
CA ILE A 93 -9.27 7.89 -6.22
C ILE A 93 -7.75 8.08 -6.28
N VAL A 94 -7.19 7.98 -7.48
CA VAL A 94 -5.76 8.19 -7.74
C VAL A 94 -5.60 9.34 -8.70
N GLU A 95 -4.90 10.39 -8.23
CA GLU A 95 -4.69 11.63 -8.95
C GLU A 95 -3.22 12.07 -8.91
N ASP A 96 -2.89 13.14 -9.62
CA ASP A 96 -1.55 13.70 -9.61
C ASP A 96 -1.17 14.25 -8.23
N SER A 97 0.11 14.16 -7.88
CA SER A 97 0.62 14.52 -6.56
C SER A 97 0.89 16.02 -6.38
N ASP A 98 0.43 16.87 -7.29
CA ASP A 98 0.61 18.31 -7.17
C ASP A 98 -0.27 18.93 -6.06
N PRO A 99 0.17 19.99 -5.39
CA PRO A 99 -0.56 20.57 -4.25
C PRO A 99 -1.95 21.11 -4.59
N GLU A 100 -2.18 21.57 -5.83
CA GLU A 100 -3.47 22.11 -6.25
C GLU A 100 -4.51 20.99 -6.33
N THR A 101 -4.14 19.86 -6.95
CA THR A 101 -4.96 18.64 -7.04
C THR A 101 -5.30 18.11 -5.65
N VAL A 102 -4.30 18.01 -4.77
CA VAL A 102 -4.51 17.58 -3.37
C VAL A 102 -5.51 18.51 -2.68
N GLY A 103 -5.32 19.82 -2.80
CA GLY A 103 -6.21 20.83 -2.18
C GLY A 103 -7.66 20.72 -2.66
N LYS A 104 -7.88 20.53 -3.97
CA LYS A 104 -9.23 20.36 -4.55
C LYS A 104 -9.94 19.11 -4.03
N ILE A 105 -9.23 17.98 -3.95
CA ILE A 105 -9.80 16.73 -3.44
C ILE A 105 -10.16 16.86 -1.96
N LEU A 106 -9.26 17.42 -1.15
CA LEU A 106 -9.52 17.62 0.27
C LEU A 106 -10.72 18.54 0.50
N SER A 107 -10.86 19.62 -0.27
CA SER A 107 -12.02 20.49 -0.20
C SER A 107 -13.32 19.75 -0.56
N ALA A 108 -13.28 18.92 -1.62
CA ALA A 108 -14.43 18.11 -2.01
C ALA A 108 -14.85 17.11 -0.92
N LEU A 109 -13.89 16.51 -0.21
CA LEU A 109 -14.16 15.58 0.89
C LEU A 109 -14.76 16.29 2.12
N ILE A 110 -14.33 17.52 2.41
CA ILE A 110 -14.87 18.33 3.51
C ILE A 110 -16.33 18.72 3.21
N ASP A 111 -16.62 19.08 1.96
CA ASP A 111 -17.95 19.50 1.52
C ASP A 111 -18.92 18.31 1.28
N CYS A 112 -18.43 17.08 1.39
CA CYS A 112 -19.21 15.88 1.15
C CYS A 112 -20.15 15.58 2.33
N GLU A 113 -21.43 15.31 2.05
CA GLU A 113 -22.37 14.82 3.05
C GLU A 113 -21.92 13.46 3.60
N GLY A 114 -22.11 13.24 4.92
CA GLY A 114 -21.69 12.00 5.59
C GLY A 114 -20.29 12.01 6.15
N SER A 115 -19.53 13.09 5.98
CA SER A 115 -18.21 13.32 6.61
C SER A 115 -17.29 12.09 6.60
N PRO A 116 -16.83 11.62 5.44
CA PRO A 116 -16.00 10.43 5.35
C PRO A 116 -14.71 10.60 6.16
N GLN A 117 -14.25 9.52 6.78
CA GLN A 117 -12.87 9.46 7.21
C GLN A 117 -12.00 9.29 5.98
N PHE A 118 -10.96 10.13 5.82
CA PHE A 118 -10.11 10.05 4.64
C PHE A 118 -8.64 9.93 4.99
N ARG A 119 -7.88 9.35 4.05
CA ARG A 119 -6.43 9.21 4.10
C ARG A 119 -5.86 9.58 2.74
N VAL A 120 -4.77 10.33 2.74
CA VAL A 120 -3.99 10.66 1.54
C VAL A 120 -2.65 9.94 1.65
N GLU A 121 -2.30 9.22 0.60
CA GLU A 121 -1.04 8.48 0.50
C GLU A 121 -0.35 8.84 -0.81
N TYR A 122 0.94 9.18 -0.73
CA TYR A 122 1.76 9.39 -1.91
C TYR A 122 2.19 8.05 -2.48
N ILE A 123 1.99 7.85 -3.77
CA ILE A 123 2.27 6.59 -4.47
C ILE A 123 3.03 6.83 -5.78
N MET A 124 3.49 5.76 -6.39
CA MET A 124 3.86 5.72 -7.80
C MET A 124 2.79 4.96 -8.58
N ARG A 125 2.36 5.51 -9.73
CA ARG A 125 1.42 4.83 -10.64
C ARG A 125 2.04 3.58 -11.25
N ASP A 126 3.33 3.66 -11.60
CA ASP A 126 4.13 2.52 -12.07
C ASP A 126 5.48 2.49 -11.33
N ASP A 127 5.60 1.55 -10.43
CA ASP A 127 6.81 1.33 -9.62
C ASP A 127 7.76 0.27 -10.22
N SER A 128 7.46 -0.26 -11.40
CA SER A 128 8.18 -1.37 -12.03
C SER A 128 9.66 -1.10 -12.25
N ALA A 129 10.00 0.12 -12.69
CA ALA A 129 11.38 0.53 -12.94
C ALA A 129 12.19 0.61 -11.65
N VAL A 130 11.63 1.22 -10.59
CA VAL A 130 12.30 1.37 -9.30
C VAL A 130 12.48 0.01 -8.62
N ARG A 131 11.47 -0.86 -8.66
CA ARG A 131 11.58 -2.25 -8.18
C ARG A 131 12.64 -3.04 -8.95
N SER A 132 12.76 -2.81 -10.27
CA SER A 132 13.83 -3.43 -11.06
C SER A 132 15.21 -2.99 -10.59
N GLU A 133 15.40 -1.73 -10.24
CA GLU A 133 16.68 -1.24 -9.69
C GLU A 133 16.96 -1.82 -8.31
N ALA A 134 16.00 -1.85 -7.40
CA ALA A 134 16.16 -2.48 -6.09
C ALA A 134 16.57 -3.96 -6.23
N ARG A 135 15.95 -4.69 -7.17
CA ARG A 135 16.29 -6.11 -7.44
C ARG A 135 17.69 -6.28 -7.98
N LYS A 136 18.13 -5.41 -8.90
CA LYS A 136 19.52 -5.44 -9.41
C LYS A 136 20.54 -5.14 -8.31
N ASP A 137 20.17 -4.24 -7.39
CA ASP A 137 20.99 -3.91 -6.24
C ASP A 137 21.13 -5.11 -5.29
N ALA A 138 20.02 -5.80 -4.99
CA ALA A 138 20.01 -7.04 -4.20
C ALA A 138 20.91 -8.12 -4.78
N VAL A 139 20.93 -8.30 -6.11
CA VAL A 139 21.84 -9.26 -6.77
C VAL A 139 23.30 -8.82 -6.64
N ARG A 140 23.59 -7.51 -6.73
CA ARG A 140 24.95 -6.98 -6.54
C ARG A 140 25.46 -7.22 -5.12
N ASP A 141 24.60 -6.95 -4.13
CA ASP A 141 24.88 -7.16 -2.72
C ASP A 141 25.11 -8.64 -2.41
N ALA A 142 24.23 -9.55 -2.87
CA ALA A 142 24.42 -11.00 -2.71
C ALA A 142 25.77 -11.46 -3.26
N LYS A 143 26.14 -10.98 -4.45
CA LYS A 143 27.41 -11.33 -5.10
C LYS A 143 28.62 -10.77 -4.35
N HIS A 144 28.51 -9.56 -3.80
CA HIS A 144 29.56 -8.94 -2.99
C HIS A 144 29.78 -9.75 -1.71
N LYS A 145 28.74 -9.97 -0.93
CA LYS A 145 28.78 -10.77 0.30
C LYS A 145 29.31 -12.20 0.06
N ALA A 146 28.90 -12.83 -1.04
CA ALA A 146 29.37 -14.17 -1.39
C ALA A 146 30.88 -14.22 -1.67
N ARG A 147 31.43 -13.19 -2.32
CA ARG A 147 32.91 -13.09 -2.55
C ARG A 147 33.66 -12.88 -1.26
N GLU A 148 33.25 -11.96 -0.42
CA GLU A 148 33.88 -11.71 0.88
C GLU A 148 33.89 -12.97 1.75
N LEU A 149 32.78 -13.72 1.79
CA LEU A 149 32.71 -14.96 2.55
C LEU A 149 33.58 -16.07 1.97
N ALA A 150 33.65 -16.20 0.64
CA ALA A 150 34.52 -17.18 -0.02
C ALA A 150 36.00 -16.88 0.28
N ASP A 151 36.42 -15.62 0.16
CA ASP A 151 37.79 -15.18 0.45
C ASP A 151 38.12 -15.39 1.94
N ALA A 152 37.20 -15.12 2.86
CA ALA A 152 37.40 -15.31 4.30
C ALA A 152 37.64 -16.78 4.70
N VAL A 153 37.06 -17.73 3.94
CA VAL A 153 37.30 -19.17 4.17
C VAL A 153 38.42 -19.73 3.31
N GLY A 154 39.15 -18.88 2.60
CA GLY A 154 40.31 -19.29 1.77
C GLY A 154 39.92 -20.02 0.49
N MET A 155 38.73 -19.78 -0.05
CA MET A 155 38.20 -20.39 -1.26
C MET A 155 37.83 -19.31 -2.29
N LYS A 156 37.58 -19.72 -3.53
CA LYS A 156 37.09 -18.82 -4.59
C LYS A 156 35.61 -19.07 -4.87
N LEU A 157 34.87 -18.02 -5.20
CA LEU A 157 33.49 -18.11 -5.64
C LEU A 157 33.44 -18.74 -7.05
N GLY A 158 32.71 -19.84 -7.18
CA GLY A 158 32.53 -20.57 -8.44
C GLY A 158 31.24 -20.18 -9.19
N GLY A 159 30.64 -21.12 -9.89
CA GLY A 159 29.44 -20.91 -10.66
C GLY A 159 28.17 -20.79 -9.80
N ILE A 160 27.12 -20.16 -10.35
CA ILE A 160 25.80 -20.10 -9.72
C ILE A 160 25.15 -21.49 -9.81
N VAL A 161 24.65 -21.97 -8.67
CA VAL A 161 23.91 -23.24 -8.54
C VAL A 161 22.41 -22.98 -8.65
N SER A 162 21.92 -21.96 -7.93
CA SER A 162 20.50 -21.57 -7.93
C SER A 162 20.32 -20.10 -7.61
N VAL A 163 19.19 -19.56 -8.06
CA VAL A 163 18.70 -18.23 -7.71
C VAL A 163 17.26 -18.36 -7.25
N SER A 164 16.97 -17.95 -6.04
CA SER A 164 15.62 -17.90 -5.48
C SER A 164 15.18 -16.45 -5.34
N TYR A 165 14.02 -16.16 -5.94
CA TYR A 165 13.36 -14.87 -5.87
C TYR A 165 11.87 -15.07 -5.80
N GLY A 166 11.18 -14.40 -4.86
CA GLY A 166 9.74 -14.49 -4.70
C GLY A 166 9.31 -14.71 -3.26
N PRO A 167 8.01 -14.72 -2.97
CA PRO A 167 7.45 -14.83 -1.64
C PRO A 167 7.62 -16.22 -0.97
N ASP A 168 8.20 -17.20 -1.65
CA ASP A 168 8.32 -18.60 -1.19
C ASP A 168 9.48 -18.88 -0.23
N GLY A 169 10.04 -17.89 0.34
CA GLY A 169 10.99 -18.07 1.43
C GLY A 169 10.70 -17.02 2.49
N SER A 170 9.77 -17.35 3.40
CA SER A 170 9.53 -16.62 4.65
C SER A 170 10.67 -15.65 5.06
N PHE A 171 10.67 -14.42 4.57
CA PHE A 171 11.30 -13.20 5.09
C PHE A 171 11.42 -12.16 3.96
N GLY A 172 10.51 -11.19 3.98
CA GLY A 172 10.65 -9.96 3.21
C GLY A 172 10.12 -10.03 1.78
N GLY A 173 8.79 -10.10 1.63
CA GLY A 173 8.16 -9.59 0.40
C GLY A 173 8.50 -8.09 0.24
N PRO A 174 8.41 -7.54 -0.98
CA PRO A 174 8.68 -6.13 -1.21
C PRO A 174 7.88 -5.29 -0.22
N SER A 175 8.57 -4.65 0.72
CA SER A 175 7.94 -3.78 1.69
C SER A 175 8.03 -2.35 1.15
N MET A 176 6.89 -1.78 0.84
CA MET A 176 6.73 -0.37 0.62
C MET A 176 6.53 0.28 1.98
N ARG A 177 7.47 1.11 2.42
CA ARG A 177 7.24 1.98 3.57
C ARG A 177 6.40 3.16 3.12
N MET A 178 5.10 3.02 3.29
CA MET A 178 4.14 4.07 3.08
C MET A 178 4.23 5.09 4.23
N MET A 179 4.52 6.34 3.92
CA MET A 179 4.48 7.41 4.90
C MET A 179 3.16 8.16 4.76
N THR A 180 2.38 8.13 5.83
CA THR A 180 1.17 8.97 5.95
C THR A 180 1.61 10.40 6.27
N CYS A 181 1.37 11.34 5.36
CA CYS A 181 1.64 12.76 5.60
C CYS A 181 0.35 13.47 6.01
N MET A 182 0.33 14.05 7.21
CA MET A 182 -0.79 14.88 7.70
C MET A 182 -0.60 16.39 7.41
N ASN A 183 0.46 16.81 6.71
CA ASN A 183 0.70 18.23 6.36
C ASN A 183 0.64 18.39 4.84
N VAL A 184 -0.33 19.16 4.38
CA VAL A 184 -0.61 19.43 2.96
C VAL A 184 0.51 20.26 2.28
N ASP A 185 1.31 21.00 3.05
CA ASP A 185 2.42 21.84 2.55
C ASP A 185 3.80 21.16 2.58
N ALA A 186 3.88 19.89 2.96
CA ALA A 186 5.15 19.18 3.02
C ALA A 186 5.49 18.57 1.65
N VAL A 187 6.67 18.90 1.13
CA VAL A 187 7.23 18.17 -0.03
C VAL A 187 7.31 16.70 0.33
N PRO A 188 6.68 15.80 -0.44
CA PRO A 188 6.71 14.37 -0.14
C PRO A 188 8.16 13.85 -0.21
N LYS A 189 8.50 12.95 0.72
CA LYS A 189 9.77 12.23 0.65
C LYS A 189 9.72 11.19 -0.46
N ASP A 190 10.88 10.86 -0.99
CA ASP A 190 11.02 9.74 -1.91
C ASP A 190 10.47 8.45 -1.28
N LEU A 191 9.79 7.67 -2.10
CA LEU A 191 9.33 6.34 -1.75
C LEU A 191 10.50 5.37 -1.85
N GLU A 192 10.72 4.59 -0.80
CA GLU A 192 11.78 3.58 -0.76
C GLU A 192 11.19 2.19 -1.07
N PHE A 193 11.83 1.52 -2.02
CA PHE A 193 11.50 0.16 -2.44
C PHE A 193 12.67 -0.75 -2.08
N THR A 194 12.39 -1.84 -1.37
CA THR A 194 13.39 -2.84 -1.01
C THR A 194 13.08 -4.17 -1.69
N ASP A 195 14.10 -4.91 -2.03
CA ASP A 195 13.99 -6.24 -2.61
C ASP A 195 15.05 -7.19 -2.04
N THR A 196 14.81 -8.49 -2.08
CA THR A 196 15.73 -9.52 -1.59
C THR A 196 15.87 -10.65 -2.59
N VAL A 197 17.08 -11.15 -2.73
CA VAL A 197 17.41 -12.29 -3.61
C VAL A 197 18.35 -13.24 -2.88
N THR A 198 18.04 -14.53 -2.87
CA THR A 198 18.94 -15.56 -2.35
C THR A 198 19.59 -16.29 -3.50
N ILE A 199 20.92 -16.34 -3.50
CA ILE A 199 21.70 -16.99 -4.56
C ILE A 199 22.66 -18.01 -3.93
N GLN A 200 22.81 -19.16 -4.59
CA GLN A 200 23.74 -20.20 -4.22
C GLN A 200 24.83 -20.33 -5.27
N TRP A 201 26.08 -20.45 -4.80
CA TRP A 201 27.27 -20.67 -5.63
C TRP A 201 28.04 -21.87 -5.16
N THR A 202 28.80 -22.48 -6.08
CA THR A 202 29.86 -23.42 -5.71
C THR A 202 31.05 -22.66 -5.13
N LEU A 203 31.84 -23.34 -4.25
CA LEU A 203 33.14 -22.86 -3.78
C LEU A 203 34.24 -23.74 -4.37
N VAL A 204 35.25 -23.14 -4.93
CA VAL A 204 36.42 -23.77 -5.58
C VAL A 204 37.72 -23.34 -4.96
#